data_d4b0eaa088edebbf8f94eac405f57298
#
_entry.id   d4b0eaa088edebbf8f94eac405f57298
#
_cell.length_a   1.000
_cell.length_b   1.000
_cell.length_c   1.000
_cell.angle_alpha   90.00
_cell.angle_beta   90.00
_cell.angle_gamma   90.00
#
_symmetry.space_group_name_H-M   'P 1'
#
loop_
_entity.id
_entity.type
_entity.pdbx_description
1 polymer ?
#
loop_
_entity_poly.entity_id
_entity_poly.type
_entity_poly.pdbx_seq_one_letter_code
_entity_poly.pdbx_strand_id
1 'polypeptide(L)'
;MPTDSLFQVANTAALASWLALVFLPRLRSIIFAIKWGVVLSLCVLYTVLIFVYFFGVKDGGFFSLQAVQRLFESPHVALAGWMHYLAFDLLIGLVIVQQSTAMGLTRLIQAPILLTTFMFGPMGWLLFQGVLAAQRSAASKQAEPCAHTAHTTSTEGFQ
;
A
#
# COMPACT_ATOMS: atom_id res chain seq x y z
N MET A 1 18.92 21.67 -6.14
CA MET A 1 17.95 21.98 -5.08
C MET A 1 18.49 21.39 -3.80
N PRO A 2 18.39 22.06 -2.66
CA PRO A 2 18.80 21.47 -1.39
C PRO A 2 17.94 20.22 -1.10
N THR A 3 18.58 19.14 -0.64
CA THR A 3 17.94 17.86 -0.29
C THR A 3 16.77 18.04 0.67
N ASP A 4 16.89 18.98 1.61
CA ASP A 4 15.86 19.27 2.62
C ASP A 4 14.56 19.80 2.02
N SER A 5 14.64 20.66 0.99
CA SER A 5 13.44 21.16 0.31
C SER A 5 12.70 20.06 -0.45
N LEU A 6 13.45 19.17 -1.13
CA LEU A 6 12.85 18.01 -1.81
C LEU A 6 12.20 17.05 -0.81
N PHE A 7 12.86 16.80 0.31
CA PHE A 7 12.33 15.97 1.40
C PHE A 7 11.01 16.55 1.94
N GLN A 8 10.98 17.84 2.25
CA GLN A 8 9.78 18.50 2.79
C GLN A 8 8.60 18.48 1.80
N VAL A 9 8.86 18.78 0.53
CA VAL A 9 7.82 18.76 -0.52
C VAL A 9 7.24 17.35 -0.67
N ALA A 10 8.10 16.35 -0.75
CA ALA A 10 7.68 14.96 -0.89
C ALA A 10 6.87 14.47 0.32
N ASN A 11 7.32 14.76 1.55
CA ASN A 11 6.59 14.43 2.77
C ASN A 11 5.23 15.10 2.84
N THR A 12 5.17 16.40 2.50
CA THR A 12 3.90 17.15 2.51
C THR A 12 2.92 16.57 1.48
N ALA A 13 3.39 16.26 0.27
CA ALA A 13 2.57 15.64 -0.76
C ALA A 13 2.09 14.23 -0.36
N ALA A 14 2.96 13.42 0.24
CA ALA A 14 2.60 12.11 0.75
C ALA A 14 1.60 12.19 1.88
N LEU A 15 1.81 13.06 2.88
CA LEU A 15 0.89 13.26 4.00
C LEU A 15 -0.49 13.73 3.52
N ALA A 16 -0.55 14.71 2.62
CA ALA A 16 -1.80 15.18 2.04
C ALA A 16 -2.53 14.04 1.30
N SER A 17 -1.79 13.19 0.58
CA SER A 17 -2.35 12.01 -0.09
C SER A 17 -2.92 10.99 0.90
N TRP A 18 -2.24 10.73 2.01
CA TRP A 18 -2.72 9.84 3.06
C TRP A 18 -3.98 10.38 3.74
N LEU A 19 -4.02 11.68 4.06
CA LEU A 19 -5.23 12.32 4.60
C LEU A 19 -6.39 12.20 3.61
N ALA A 20 -6.13 12.41 2.32
CA ALA A 20 -7.15 12.23 1.29
C ALA A 20 -7.66 10.78 1.20
N LEU A 21 -6.79 9.78 1.29
CA LEU A 21 -7.18 8.36 1.28
C LEU A 21 -8.00 7.94 2.50
N VAL A 22 -7.70 8.51 3.68
CA VAL A 22 -8.40 8.16 4.93
C VAL A 22 -9.73 8.87 5.05
N PHE A 23 -9.80 10.18 4.76
CA PHE A 23 -10.96 11.01 5.09
C PHE A 23 -11.90 11.27 3.91
N LEU A 24 -11.41 11.36 2.68
CA LEU A 24 -12.25 11.67 1.54
C LEU A 24 -12.98 10.41 1.01
N PRO A 25 -14.25 10.57 0.62
CA PRO A 25 -14.95 9.49 -0.05
C PRO A 25 -14.13 9.06 -1.27
N ARG A 26 -14.10 7.76 -1.54
CA ARG A 26 -13.36 7.07 -2.59
C ARG A 26 -13.63 7.64 -4.00
N LEU A 27 -13.37 8.92 -4.16
CA LEU A 27 -13.53 9.62 -5.42
C LEU A 27 -12.47 9.14 -6.41
N ARG A 28 -12.92 8.65 -7.53
CA ARG A 28 -12.05 8.15 -8.61
C ARG A 28 -10.99 9.17 -9.01
N SER A 29 -11.36 10.45 -9.00
CA SER A 29 -10.46 11.57 -9.32
C SER A 29 -9.32 11.70 -8.33
N ILE A 30 -9.57 11.51 -7.03
CA ILE A 30 -8.54 11.58 -5.99
C ILE A 30 -7.57 10.41 -6.12
N ILE A 31 -8.08 9.19 -6.27
CA ILE A 31 -7.25 8.00 -6.50
C ILE A 31 -6.38 8.18 -7.74
N PHE A 32 -6.95 8.72 -8.83
CA PHE A 32 -6.22 9.01 -10.06
C PHE A 32 -5.14 10.07 -9.84
N ALA A 33 -5.46 11.18 -9.16
CA ALA A 33 -4.52 12.27 -8.87
C ALA A 33 -3.36 11.80 -7.98
N ILE A 34 -3.63 11.00 -6.95
CA ILE A 34 -2.58 10.45 -6.08
C ILE A 34 -1.69 9.48 -6.88
N LYS A 35 -2.28 8.56 -7.63
CA LYS A 35 -1.53 7.55 -8.40
C LYS A 35 -0.65 8.19 -9.46
N TRP A 36 -1.20 9.04 -10.29
CA TRP A 36 -0.51 9.61 -11.45
C TRP A 36 0.19 10.93 -11.16
N GLY A 37 -0.25 11.68 -10.16
CA GLY A 37 0.42 12.90 -9.72
C GLY A 37 1.52 12.59 -8.70
N VAL A 38 1.13 12.18 -7.50
CA VAL A 38 2.09 12.08 -6.39
C VAL A 38 3.00 10.86 -6.52
N VAL A 39 2.44 9.65 -6.67
CA VAL A 39 3.24 8.41 -6.71
C VAL A 39 4.18 8.41 -7.91
N LEU A 40 3.70 8.78 -9.10
CA LEU A 40 4.55 8.82 -10.28
C LEU A 40 5.68 9.84 -10.12
N SER A 41 5.40 11.03 -9.57
CA SER A 41 6.43 12.03 -9.30
C SER A 41 7.48 11.55 -8.31
N LEU A 42 7.09 10.84 -7.25
CA LEU A 42 8.02 10.22 -6.29
C LEU A 42 8.88 9.14 -6.96
N CYS A 43 8.29 8.31 -7.82
CA CYS A 43 9.04 7.29 -8.58
C CYS A 43 10.05 7.91 -9.55
N VAL A 44 9.67 8.98 -10.25
CA VAL A 44 10.59 9.70 -11.15
C VAL A 44 11.72 10.33 -10.35
N LEU A 45 11.41 11.01 -9.24
CA LEU A 45 12.41 11.62 -8.38
C LEU A 45 13.37 10.58 -7.79
N TYR A 46 12.86 9.47 -7.29
CA TYR A 46 13.67 8.32 -6.87
C TYR A 46 14.62 7.85 -7.96
N THR A 47 14.08 7.64 -9.16
CA THR A 47 14.86 7.13 -10.30
C THR A 47 16.00 8.09 -10.65
N VAL A 48 15.73 9.38 -10.73
CA VAL A 48 16.76 10.40 -11.00
C VAL A 48 17.83 10.40 -9.92
N LEU A 49 17.44 10.38 -8.63
CA LEU A 49 18.40 10.39 -7.52
C LEU A 49 19.30 9.14 -7.54
N ILE A 50 18.72 7.96 -7.79
CA ILE A 50 19.51 6.72 -7.88
C ILE A 50 20.46 6.76 -9.06
N PHE A 51 20.02 7.12 -10.25
CA PHE A 51 20.90 7.14 -11.43
C PHE A 51 22.04 8.15 -11.30
N VAL A 52 21.82 9.27 -10.62
CA VAL A 52 22.84 10.32 -10.47
C VAL A 52 23.81 10.02 -9.31
N TYR A 53 23.35 9.50 -8.19
CA TYR A 53 24.16 9.46 -6.96
C TYR A 53 24.56 8.07 -6.50
N PHE A 54 23.85 7.01 -6.90
CA PHE A 54 24.09 5.65 -6.41
C PHE A 54 25.51 5.15 -6.75
N PHE A 55 25.91 5.31 -8.00
CA PHE A 55 27.22 4.84 -8.48
C PHE A 55 28.41 5.68 -8.00
N GLY A 56 28.15 6.82 -7.39
CA GLY A 56 29.20 7.70 -6.83
C GLY A 56 29.63 7.34 -5.40
N VAL A 57 28.90 6.42 -4.72
CA VAL A 57 29.22 6.05 -3.34
C VAL A 57 30.31 4.98 -3.31
N LYS A 58 31.49 5.34 -2.81
CA LYS A 58 32.61 4.42 -2.67
C LYS A 58 32.27 3.32 -1.64
N ASP A 59 32.57 2.06 -1.99
CA ASP A 59 32.31 0.89 -1.16
C ASP A 59 30.82 0.68 -0.75
N GLY A 60 29.92 1.41 -1.38
CA GLY A 60 28.48 1.20 -1.26
C GLY A 60 27.99 0.07 -2.18
N GLY A 61 26.98 -0.69 -1.76
CA GLY A 61 26.43 -1.79 -2.57
C GLY A 61 25.40 -2.60 -1.80
N PHE A 62 24.92 -3.70 -2.40
CA PHE A 62 23.92 -4.58 -1.82
C PHE A 62 24.47 -5.93 -1.35
N PHE A 63 25.79 -6.15 -1.43
CA PHE A 63 26.42 -7.44 -1.12
C PHE A 63 26.65 -7.68 0.37
N SER A 64 26.58 -6.64 1.20
CA SER A 64 26.70 -6.75 2.66
C SER A 64 25.93 -5.64 3.35
N LEU A 65 25.52 -5.88 4.60
CA LEU A 65 24.87 -4.86 5.42
C LEU A 65 25.73 -3.61 5.59
N GLN A 66 27.03 -3.78 5.74
CA GLN A 66 27.99 -2.67 5.81
C GLN A 66 27.98 -1.81 4.53
N ALA A 67 27.96 -2.45 3.36
CA ALA A 67 27.89 -1.74 2.08
C ALA A 67 26.56 -0.98 1.91
N VAL A 68 25.45 -1.55 2.37
CA VAL A 68 24.14 -0.87 2.42
C VAL A 68 24.19 0.33 3.37
N GLN A 69 24.78 0.19 4.56
CA GLN A 69 24.91 1.30 5.50
C GLN A 69 25.70 2.47 4.88
N ARG A 70 26.83 2.18 4.19
CA ARG A 70 27.61 3.21 3.48
C ARG A 70 26.80 3.92 2.38
N LEU A 71 25.91 3.21 1.68
CA LEU A 71 25.00 3.85 0.72
C LEU A 71 24.12 4.90 1.39
N PHE A 72 23.57 4.59 2.55
CA PHE A 72 22.67 5.49 3.29
C PHE A 72 23.40 6.62 4.03
N GLU A 73 24.73 6.60 4.15
CA GLU A 73 25.53 7.74 4.62
C GLU A 73 25.49 8.92 3.60
N SER A 74 25.23 8.64 2.32
CA SER A 74 25.02 9.67 1.32
C SER A 74 23.64 10.32 1.47
N PRO A 75 23.54 11.64 1.71
CA PRO A 75 22.25 12.32 1.87
C PRO A 75 21.31 12.14 0.68
N HIS A 76 21.85 12.09 -0.54
CA HIS A 76 21.07 11.92 -1.77
C HIS A 76 20.52 10.49 -1.92
N VAL A 77 21.33 9.49 -1.55
CA VAL A 77 20.89 8.08 -1.58
C VAL A 77 19.91 7.81 -0.45
N ALA A 78 20.12 8.39 0.73
CA ALA A 78 19.16 8.34 1.83
C ALA A 78 17.82 8.98 1.44
N LEU A 79 17.85 10.14 0.77
CA LEU A 79 16.66 10.78 0.23
C LEU A 79 15.97 9.89 -0.81
N ALA A 80 16.72 9.25 -1.70
CA ALA A 80 16.16 8.30 -2.67
C ALA A 80 15.45 7.13 -1.94
N GLY A 81 16.08 6.54 -0.93
CA GLY A 81 15.46 5.49 -0.10
C GLY A 81 14.16 5.95 0.56
N TRP A 82 14.12 7.19 1.02
CA TRP A 82 12.90 7.79 1.58
C TRP A 82 11.80 7.96 0.53
N MET A 83 12.13 8.44 -0.68
CA MET A 83 11.18 8.54 -1.78
C MET A 83 10.61 7.18 -2.18
N HIS A 84 11.47 6.14 -2.22
CA HIS A 84 11.05 4.77 -2.45
C HIS A 84 10.00 4.31 -1.43
N TYR A 85 10.28 4.50 -0.14
CA TYR A 85 9.38 4.19 0.96
C TYR A 85 8.02 4.89 0.79
N LEU A 86 8.01 6.22 0.61
CA LEU A 86 6.78 6.99 0.44
C LEU A 86 5.95 6.54 -0.77
N ALA A 87 6.62 6.28 -1.90
CA ALA A 87 5.95 5.86 -3.14
C ALA A 87 5.29 4.49 -2.99
N PHE A 88 6.01 3.50 -2.45
CA PHE A 88 5.51 2.13 -2.31
C PHE A 88 4.43 2.01 -1.24
N ASP A 89 4.56 2.72 -0.13
CA ASP A 89 3.52 2.74 0.89
C ASP A 89 2.21 3.37 0.38
N LEU A 90 2.31 4.46 -0.38
CA LEU A 90 1.13 5.04 -1.05
C LEU A 90 0.52 4.09 -2.09
N LEU A 91 1.33 3.35 -2.86
CA LEU A 91 0.83 2.33 -3.77
C LEU A 91 0.07 1.23 -3.04
N ILE A 92 0.62 0.72 -1.93
CA ILE A 92 -0.06 -0.26 -1.08
C ILE A 92 -1.36 0.32 -0.54
N GLY A 93 -1.36 1.56 -0.05
CA GLY A 93 -2.55 2.26 0.42
C GLY A 93 -3.64 2.36 -0.65
N LEU A 94 -3.26 2.70 -1.88
CA LEU A 94 -4.19 2.74 -3.03
C LEU A 94 -4.78 1.36 -3.34
N VAL A 95 -3.99 0.30 -3.30
CA VAL A 95 -4.47 -1.09 -3.50
C VAL A 95 -5.45 -1.47 -2.41
N ILE A 96 -5.14 -1.18 -1.13
CA ILE A 96 -6.04 -1.43 0.00
C ILE A 96 -7.37 -0.70 -0.19
N VAL A 97 -7.35 0.59 -0.57
CA VAL A 97 -8.56 1.39 -0.81
C VAL A 97 -9.41 0.79 -1.94
N GLN A 98 -8.79 0.42 -3.05
CA GLN A 98 -9.51 -0.14 -4.21
C GLN A 98 -10.13 -1.50 -3.87
N GLN A 99 -9.38 -2.42 -3.28
CA GLN A 99 -9.89 -3.74 -2.90
C GLN A 99 -10.95 -3.65 -1.80
N SER A 100 -10.74 -2.82 -0.78
CA SER A 100 -11.73 -2.57 0.28
C SER A 100 -13.04 -2.02 -0.30
N THR A 101 -12.96 -1.18 -1.33
CA THR A 101 -14.15 -0.64 -1.99
C THR A 101 -14.89 -1.71 -2.78
N ALA A 102 -14.16 -2.53 -3.52
CA ALA A 102 -14.75 -3.63 -4.30
C ALA A 102 -15.45 -4.67 -3.41
N MET A 103 -14.96 -4.86 -2.19
CA MET A 103 -15.51 -5.81 -1.20
C MET A 103 -16.55 -5.22 -0.27
N GLY A 104 -16.91 -3.95 -0.42
CA GLY A 104 -17.87 -3.28 0.45
C GLY A 104 -17.42 -3.12 1.92
N LEU A 105 -16.10 -3.16 2.19
CA LEU A 105 -15.56 -2.97 3.54
C LEU A 105 -15.96 -1.62 4.13
N THR A 106 -16.38 -1.62 5.40
CA THR A 106 -16.70 -0.39 6.12
C THR A 106 -15.46 0.46 6.35
N ARG A 107 -15.63 1.78 6.40
CA ARG A 107 -14.52 2.72 6.65
C ARG A 107 -13.88 2.53 8.02
N LEU A 108 -14.67 2.12 9.02
CA LEU A 108 -14.17 1.86 10.37
C LEU A 108 -13.12 0.75 10.40
N ILE A 109 -13.22 -0.24 9.50
CA ILE A 109 -12.21 -1.30 9.34
C ILE A 109 -11.07 -0.83 8.46
N GLN A 110 -11.36 -0.09 7.41
CA GLN A 110 -10.37 0.39 6.45
C GLN A 110 -9.42 1.45 7.04
N ALA A 111 -9.93 2.41 7.81
CA ALA A 111 -9.14 3.53 8.34
C ALA A 111 -7.96 3.09 9.23
N PRO A 112 -8.13 2.19 10.22
CA PRO A 112 -7.00 1.72 11.04
C PRO A 112 -5.98 0.93 10.19
N ILE A 113 -6.40 0.18 9.18
CA ILE A 113 -5.49 -0.52 8.26
C ILE A 113 -4.65 0.48 7.48
N LEU A 114 -5.27 1.54 6.93
CA LEU A 114 -4.57 2.60 6.21
C LEU A 114 -3.61 3.36 7.11
N LEU A 115 -4.01 3.68 8.36
CA LEU A 115 -3.15 4.34 9.32
C LEU A 115 -1.93 3.48 9.69
N THR A 116 -2.14 2.18 9.89
CA THR A 116 -1.04 1.23 10.13
C THR A 116 -0.14 1.11 8.91
N THR A 117 -0.71 1.11 7.71
CA THR A 117 0.07 1.11 6.45
C THR A 117 0.91 2.37 6.32
N PHE A 118 0.35 3.54 6.64
CA PHE A 118 1.07 4.82 6.64
C PHE A 118 2.28 4.82 7.59
N MET A 119 2.15 4.22 8.78
CA MET A 119 3.23 4.20 9.77
C MET A 119 4.23 3.06 9.56
N PHE A 120 3.75 1.90 9.13
CA PHE A 120 4.48 0.64 9.12
C PHE A 120 4.18 -0.21 7.87
N GLY A 121 4.03 0.39 6.71
CA GLY A 121 3.76 -0.22 5.40
C GLY A 121 3.40 -1.71 5.37
N PRO A 122 4.40 -2.62 5.51
CA PRO A 122 4.18 -4.07 5.46
C PRO A 122 3.21 -4.61 6.52
N MET A 123 3.18 -4.01 7.72
CA MET A 123 2.28 -4.44 8.80
C MET A 123 0.81 -4.13 8.46
N GLY A 124 0.54 -2.96 7.86
CA GLY A 124 -0.79 -2.62 7.38
C GLY A 124 -1.27 -3.57 6.29
N TRP A 125 -0.38 -3.97 5.38
CA TRP A 125 -0.67 -4.98 4.37
C TRP A 125 -1.02 -6.35 4.99
N LEU A 126 -0.27 -6.81 5.99
CA LEU A 126 -0.56 -8.06 6.70
C LEU A 126 -1.93 -8.02 7.39
N LEU A 127 -2.26 -6.92 8.08
CA LEU A 127 -3.58 -6.73 8.68
C LEU A 127 -4.69 -6.80 7.63
N PHE A 128 -4.49 -6.15 6.49
CA PHE A 128 -5.43 -6.20 5.38
C PHE A 128 -5.65 -7.63 4.86
N GLN A 129 -4.57 -8.40 4.66
CA GLN A 129 -4.68 -9.81 4.26
C GLN A 129 -5.41 -10.67 5.29
N GLY A 130 -5.22 -10.41 6.58
CA GLY A 130 -5.96 -11.06 7.66
C GLY A 130 -7.47 -10.81 7.56
N VAL A 131 -7.87 -9.57 7.31
CA VAL A 131 -9.29 -9.20 7.09
C VAL A 131 -9.85 -9.89 5.85
N LEU A 132 -9.10 -9.96 4.75
CA LEU A 132 -9.52 -10.68 3.54
C LEU A 132 -9.72 -12.17 3.80
N ALA A 133 -8.81 -12.82 4.52
CA ALA A 133 -8.91 -14.23 4.87
C ALA A 133 -10.14 -14.50 5.74
N ALA A 134 -10.39 -13.65 6.74
CA ALA A 134 -11.56 -13.78 7.62
C ALA A 134 -12.88 -13.66 6.83
N GLN A 135 -12.97 -12.72 5.88
CA GLN A 135 -14.17 -12.56 5.05
C GLN A 135 -14.39 -13.76 4.11
N ARG A 136 -13.34 -14.29 3.51
CA ARG A 136 -13.44 -15.50 2.66
C ARG A 136 -13.91 -16.71 3.47
N SER A 137 -13.40 -16.89 4.68
CA SER A 137 -13.81 -17.97 5.57
C SER A 137 -15.28 -17.82 6.03
N ALA A 138 -15.76 -16.61 6.25
CA ALA A 138 -17.15 -16.35 6.59
C ALA A 138 -18.08 -16.65 5.40
N ALA A 139 -17.69 -16.26 4.19
CA ALA A 139 -18.45 -16.52 2.98
C ALA A 139 -18.57 -18.02 2.65
N SER A 140 -17.49 -18.80 2.85
CA SER A 140 -17.51 -20.23 2.62
C SER A 140 -18.44 -20.98 3.61
N LYS A 141 -18.44 -20.56 4.88
CA LYS A 141 -19.36 -21.13 5.89
C LYS A 141 -20.83 -20.84 5.62
N GLN A 142 -21.16 -19.74 4.97
CA GLN A 142 -22.54 -19.41 4.59
C GLN A 142 -23.02 -20.16 3.33
N ALA A 143 -22.11 -20.63 2.48
CA ALA A 143 -22.42 -21.38 1.28
C ALA A 143 -22.75 -22.88 1.53
N GLU A 144 -22.27 -23.46 2.63
CA GLU A 144 -22.51 -24.87 2.98
C GLU A 144 -23.97 -25.23 3.35
N PRO A 145 -24.79 -24.41 4.04
CA PRO A 145 -26.13 -24.79 4.41
C PRO A 145 -27.11 -24.98 3.23
N CYS A 146 -26.89 -24.31 2.10
CA CYS A 146 -27.77 -24.41 0.94
C CYS A 146 -27.61 -25.71 0.13
N ALA A 147 -26.47 -26.37 0.22
CA ALA A 147 -26.22 -27.62 -0.52
C ALA A 147 -26.91 -28.85 0.13
N HIS A 148 -27.10 -28.80 1.46
CA HIS A 148 -27.72 -29.95 2.19
C HIS A 148 -29.23 -30.00 2.06
N THR A 149 -29.94 -28.88 1.87
CA THR A 149 -31.38 -28.81 1.71
C THR A 149 -31.88 -29.20 0.33
N ALA A 150 -31.04 -29.09 -0.71
CA ALA A 150 -31.41 -29.43 -2.08
C ALA A 150 -31.43 -30.95 -2.33
N HIS A 151 -30.73 -31.75 -1.51
CA HIS A 151 -30.62 -33.20 -1.72
C HIS A 151 -31.74 -34.00 -1.01
N THR A 152 -32.43 -33.40 -0.02
CA THR A 152 -33.49 -34.07 0.75
C THR A 152 -34.88 -33.98 0.11
N THR A 153 -35.10 -33.06 -0.83
CA THR A 153 -36.39 -32.89 -1.52
C THR A 153 -36.56 -33.76 -2.77
N SER A 154 -35.51 -34.45 -3.23
CA SER A 154 -35.59 -35.31 -4.43
C SER A 154 -35.94 -36.80 -4.16
N THR A 155 -36.06 -37.22 -2.90
CA THR A 155 -36.30 -38.64 -2.54
C THR A 155 -37.72 -38.95 -2.06
N GLU A 156 -38.62 -37.98 -1.92
CA GLU A 156 -39.98 -38.23 -1.46
C GLU A 156 -41.09 -38.20 -2.56
N GLY A 157 -40.71 -38.23 -3.84
CA GLY A 157 -41.62 -38.11 -4.97
C GLY A 157 -41.86 -39.37 -5.80
N PHE A 158 -41.61 -40.59 -5.28
CA PHE A 158 -41.87 -41.82 -6.03
C PHE A 158 -42.37 -42.94 -5.13
N GLN A 159 -43.69 -42.91 -4.78
CA GLN A 159 -44.53 -44.06 -4.42
C GLN A 159 -45.92 -43.87 -5.00
#